data_3d1088af5d80bea8459f0e3d72e145fb
#
_entry.id   3d1088af5d80bea8459f0e3d72e145fb
#
_cell.length_a   1.000
_cell.length_b   1.000
_cell.length_c   1.000
_cell.angle_alpha   90.00
_cell.angle_beta   90.00
_cell.angle_gamma   90.00
#
_symmetry.space_group_name_H-M   'P 1'
#
loop_
_entity.id
_entity.type
_entity.pdbx_description
1 polymer ?
#
loop_
_entity_poly.entity_id
_entity_poly.type
_entity_poly.pdbx_seq_one_letter_code
_entity_poly.pdbx_strand_id
1 'polypeptide(L)'
;MAKAAKNGKVAGVAIGIVAVLGVGLGGAALVKQISGEKTKDVSSTFGYETGLLDTETGRDKSGATAWRTKDFVPVKGLVVDVDEKAGDISYNIFYYDADKAFLKKTTTALKVDYEAAKDSSLPSDAKYVRIVFEHANDKDISLIDIRTYAKTYTVTYDK
;
A
#
# COMPACT_ATOMS: atom_id res chain seq x y z
N MET A 1 -11.13 61.74 -1.03
CA MET A 1 -10.14 60.98 -1.83
C MET A 1 -10.16 59.52 -1.36
N ALA A 2 -10.85 58.69 -2.06
CA ALA A 2 -10.92 57.29 -1.73
C ALA A 2 -9.68 56.59 -2.30
N LYS A 3 -8.86 56.04 -1.44
CA LYS A 3 -7.72 55.22 -1.80
C LYS A 3 -8.20 53.84 -2.06
N ALA A 4 -8.22 53.43 -3.30
CA ALA A 4 -8.57 52.09 -3.71
C ALA A 4 -7.63 51.07 -3.02
N ALA A 5 -8.21 50.21 -2.24
CA ALA A 5 -7.53 49.02 -1.75
C ALA A 5 -7.17 48.15 -2.92
N LYS A 6 -5.90 47.99 -3.19
CA LYS A 6 -5.41 46.94 -4.10
C LYS A 6 -5.77 45.60 -3.44
N ASN A 7 -6.79 45.00 -3.98
CA ASN A 7 -7.00 43.57 -3.78
C ASN A 7 -5.82 42.84 -4.41
N GLY A 8 -4.83 42.53 -3.60
CA GLY A 8 -3.87 41.53 -3.94
C GLY A 8 -4.65 40.25 -4.19
N LYS A 9 -4.81 39.87 -5.45
CA LYS A 9 -5.17 38.51 -5.81
C LYS A 9 -4.06 37.65 -5.26
N VAL A 10 -4.27 37.15 -4.09
CA VAL A 10 -3.61 35.93 -3.70
C VAL A 10 -4.15 34.90 -4.70
N ALA A 11 -3.38 34.65 -5.74
CA ALA A 11 -3.57 33.49 -6.52
C ALA A 11 -3.38 32.33 -5.54
N GLY A 12 -4.47 31.91 -4.95
CA GLY A 12 -4.50 30.65 -4.25
C GLY A 12 -4.11 29.63 -5.28
N VAL A 13 -2.88 29.18 -5.19
CA VAL A 13 -2.52 27.92 -5.76
C VAL A 13 -3.45 26.95 -5.06
N ALA A 14 -4.58 26.69 -5.69
CA ALA A 14 -5.35 25.54 -5.34
C ALA A 14 -4.45 24.35 -5.66
N ILE A 15 -3.65 23.98 -4.71
CA ILE A 15 -3.12 22.63 -4.66
C ILE A 15 -4.38 21.81 -4.58
N GLY A 16 -4.80 21.34 -5.73
CA GLY A 16 -5.90 20.42 -5.81
C GLY A 16 -5.47 19.16 -5.09
N ILE A 17 -5.64 19.16 -3.80
CA ILE A 17 -5.72 17.91 -3.07
C ILE A 17 -7.03 17.33 -3.56
N VAL A 18 -6.96 16.59 -4.63
CA VAL A 18 -8.05 15.71 -4.99
C VAL A 18 -8.02 14.61 -3.95
N ALA A 19 -8.64 14.88 -2.82
CA ALA A 19 -9.03 13.83 -1.93
C ALA A 19 -10.06 13.02 -2.70
N VAL A 20 -9.63 12.03 -3.42
CA VAL A 20 -10.53 11.01 -3.93
C VAL A 20 -10.97 10.26 -2.68
N LEU A 21 -12.09 10.70 -2.16
CA LEU A 21 -12.82 9.91 -1.18
C LEU A 21 -13.20 8.62 -1.89
N GLY A 22 -12.37 7.62 -1.76
CA GLY A 22 -12.73 6.29 -2.16
C GLY A 22 -13.99 5.92 -1.38
N VAL A 23 -15.09 5.75 -2.08
CA VAL A 23 -16.32 5.19 -1.53
C VAL A 23 -16.07 3.72 -1.29
N GLY A 24 -15.38 3.44 -0.28
CA GLY A 24 -15.09 2.12 0.21
C GLY A 24 -14.59 2.33 1.60
N LEU A 25 -14.96 1.56 2.52
CA LEU A 25 -14.57 1.62 3.91
C LEU A 25 -13.19 2.26 4.12
N GLY A 26 -13.20 3.59 4.23
CA GLY A 26 -12.23 4.37 4.93
C GLY A 26 -10.82 4.45 4.32
N GLY A 27 -10.65 4.59 3.05
CA GLY A 27 -9.34 4.92 2.51
C GLY A 27 -9.34 6.26 1.81
N ALA A 28 -8.76 7.29 2.39
CA ALA A 28 -8.36 8.44 1.62
C ALA A 28 -7.21 8.01 0.70
N ALA A 29 -7.47 7.92 -0.60
CA ALA A 29 -6.41 7.73 -1.57
C ALA A 29 -5.60 9.03 -1.64
N LEU A 30 -4.41 9.03 -1.08
CA LEU A 30 -3.51 10.15 -1.18
C LEU A 30 -2.80 10.09 -2.54
N VAL A 31 -3.20 10.94 -3.46
CA VAL A 31 -2.47 11.13 -4.71
C VAL A 31 -1.41 12.20 -4.49
N LYS A 32 -0.17 11.80 -4.43
CA LYS A 32 0.97 12.70 -4.33
C LYS A 32 1.62 12.85 -5.70
N GLN A 33 1.61 14.04 -6.27
CA GLN A 33 2.40 14.34 -7.45
C GLN A 33 3.83 14.68 -7.05
N ILE A 34 4.80 13.90 -7.51
CA ILE A 34 6.22 14.19 -7.38
C ILE A 34 6.80 14.11 -8.78
N SER A 35 7.25 15.21 -9.38
CA SER A 35 8.12 15.28 -10.57
C SER A 35 7.83 14.20 -11.64
N GLY A 36 6.61 14.14 -12.18
CA GLY A 36 6.21 13.15 -13.20
C GLY A 36 5.87 11.76 -12.64
N GLU A 37 5.95 11.56 -11.34
CA GLU A 37 5.53 10.33 -10.67
C GLU A 37 4.19 10.53 -9.99
N LYS A 38 3.25 9.62 -10.24
CA LYS A 38 1.98 9.57 -9.53
C LYS A 38 2.00 8.39 -8.58
N THR A 39 1.95 8.68 -7.30
CA THR A 39 1.81 7.65 -6.27
C THR A 39 0.33 7.53 -5.91
N LYS A 40 -0.20 6.34 -5.97
CA LYS A 40 -1.56 6.04 -5.58
C LYS A 40 -1.55 5.04 -4.43
N ASP A 41 -2.25 5.36 -3.36
CA ASP A 41 -2.52 4.40 -2.30
C ASP A 41 -3.44 3.30 -2.85
N VAL A 42 -2.90 2.10 -2.97
CA VAL A 42 -3.64 0.95 -3.50
C VAL A 42 -4.48 0.25 -2.46
N SER A 43 -4.36 0.61 -1.20
CA SER A 43 -5.19 0.02 -0.14
C SER A 43 -6.68 0.25 -0.37
N SER A 44 -7.03 1.41 -0.95
CA SER A 44 -8.40 1.73 -1.33
C SER A 44 -8.88 0.98 -2.57
N THR A 45 -7.97 0.49 -3.40
CA THR A 45 -8.28 -0.19 -4.66
C THR A 45 -8.36 -1.70 -4.48
N PHE A 46 -7.41 -2.27 -3.76
CA PHE A 46 -7.28 -3.71 -3.60
C PHE A 46 -7.97 -4.24 -2.34
N GLY A 47 -8.22 -3.36 -1.37
CA GLY A 47 -8.87 -3.71 -0.13
C GLY A 47 -8.08 -4.73 0.70
N TYR A 48 -8.59 -5.00 1.88
CA TYR A 48 -8.03 -6.00 2.78
C TYR A 48 -9.15 -6.89 3.31
N GLU A 49 -8.80 -8.12 3.63
CA GLU A 49 -9.69 -9.08 4.26
C GLU A 49 -8.96 -9.83 5.36
N THR A 50 -9.68 -10.31 6.35
CA THR A 50 -9.12 -11.16 7.39
C THR A 50 -8.68 -12.49 6.80
N GLY A 51 -7.47 -12.91 7.10
CA GLY A 51 -6.94 -14.20 6.66
C GLY A 51 -5.45 -14.21 6.44
N LEU A 52 -4.95 -15.40 6.24
CA LEU A 52 -3.56 -15.72 5.89
C LEU A 52 -3.47 -16.21 4.45
N LEU A 53 -2.25 -16.36 3.99
CA LEU A 53 -1.92 -17.10 2.77
C LEU A 53 -1.10 -18.33 3.16
N ASP A 54 -1.39 -19.43 2.50
CA ASP A 54 -0.61 -20.65 2.66
C ASP A 54 0.83 -20.43 2.14
N THR A 55 1.80 -20.77 2.94
CA THR A 55 3.21 -20.47 2.67
C THR A 55 3.84 -21.30 1.56
N GLU A 56 3.22 -22.40 1.19
CA GLU A 56 3.70 -23.31 0.14
C GLU A 56 2.98 -23.08 -1.20
N THR A 57 1.71 -22.71 -1.13
CA THR A 57 0.87 -22.61 -2.32
C THR A 57 0.43 -21.17 -2.64
N GLY A 58 0.61 -20.23 -1.72
CA GLY A 58 0.15 -18.85 -1.87
C GLY A 58 -1.37 -18.70 -1.92
N ARG A 59 -2.13 -19.76 -1.61
CA ARG A 59 -3.59 -19.74 -1.63
C ARG A 59 -4.16 -19.20 -0.33
N ASP A 60 -5.41 -18.79 -0.40
CA ASP A 60 -6.14 -18.32 0.75
C ASP A 60 -6.18 -19.36 1.86
N LYS A 61 -5.85 -18.92 3.06
CA LYS A 61 -5.89 -19.71 4.28
C LYS A 61 -6.64 -18.94 5.36
N SER A 62 -7.43 -19.61 6.16
CA SER A 62 -8.12 -18.99 7.28
C SER A 62 -7.12 -18.49 8.33
N GLY A 63 -7.42 -17.35 8.93
CA GLY A 63 -6.65 -16.76 10.01
C GLY A 63 -7.45 -15.62 10.62
N ALA A 64 -7.72 -15.69 11.91
CA ALA A 64 -8.57 -14.72 12.59
C ALA A 64 -7.83 -13.42 12.95
N THR A 65 -6.52 -13.49 13.14
CA THR A 65 -5.70 -12.40 13.66
C THR A 65 -4.87 -11.68 12.62
N ALA A 66 -4.85 -12.19 11.39
CA ALA A 66 -4.11 -11.61 10.28
C ALA A 66 -5.01 -10.94 9.25
N TRP A 67 -4.46 -10.00 8.51
CA TRP A 67 -5.10 -9.35 7.39
C TRP A 67 -4.25 -9.52 6.14
N ARG A 68 -4.89 -9.77 5.02
CA ARG A 68 -4.24 -9.89 3.72
C ARG A 68 -4.86 -8.95 2.70
N THR A 69 -4.12 -8.62 1.67
CA THR A 69 -4.70 -7.95 0.50
C THR A 69 -5.71 -8.88 -0.15
N LYS A 70 -6.90 -8.37 -0.44
CA LYS A 70 -7.98 -9.13 -1.07
C LYS A 70 -7.62 -9.53 -2.50
N ASP A 71 -7.03 -8.60 -3.24
CA ASP A 71 -6.68 -8.75 -4.64
C ASP A 71 -5.16 -8.86 -4.85
N PHE A 72 -4.79 -9.26 -6.05
CA PHE A 72 -3.41 -9.23 -6.50
C PHE A 72 -2.97 -7.82 -6.80
N VAL A 73 -1.90 -7.38 -6.16
CA VAL A 73 -1.33 -6.04 -6.32
C VAL A 73 -0.20 -6.11 -7.34
N PRO A 74 -0.18 -5.25 -8.37
CA PRO A 74 0.94 -5.21 -9.31
C PRO A 74 2.26 -4.94 -8.58
N VAL A 75 3.30 -5.71 -8.91
CA VAL A 75 4.62 -5.53 -8.30
C VAL A 75 5.34 -4.30 -8.82
N LYS A 76 5.06 -3.93 -10.07
CA LYS A 76 5.69 -2.76 -10.70
C LYS A 76 5.31 -1.47 -9.97
N GLY A 77 6.31 -0.77 -9.44
CA GLY A 77 6.11 0.46 -8.68
C GLY A 77 5.49 0.26 -7.29
N LEU A 78 5.48 -0.96 -6.79
CA LEU A 78 4.97 -1.23 -5.44
C LEU A 78 5.87 -0.64 -4.38
N VAL A 79 5.28 0.11 -3.48
CA VAL A 79 5.88 0.62 -2.26
C VAL A 79 4.98 0.24 -1.09
N VAL A 80 5.56 -0.29 -0.04
CA VAL A 80 4.90 -0.45 1.25
C VAL A 80 5.60 0.49 2.23
N ASP A 81 4.87 1.47 2.69
CA ASP A 81 5.35 2.47 3.64
C ASP A 81 4.86 2.11 5.04
N VAL A 82 5.76 2.01 5.99
CA VAL A 82 5.46 1.58 7.36
C VAL A 82 5.74 2.71 8.33
N ASP A 83 4.76 3.06 9.15
CA ASP A 83 4.96 4.06 10.21
C ASP A 83 5.98 3.55 11.23
N GLU A 84 6.86 4.42 11.68
CA GLU A 84 7.88 4.10 12.71
C GLU A 84 7.28 3.55 14.01
N LYS A 85 6.01 3.84 14.27
CA LYS A 85 5.27 3.37 15.43
C LYS A 85 4.64 1.99 15.25
N ALA A 86 4.82 1.38 14.07
CA ALA A 86 4.24 0.07 13.75
C ALA A 86 4.81 -1.11 14.54
N GLY A 87 5.69 -0.86 15.48
CA GLY A 87 6.58 -1.77 16.23
C GLY A 87 6.18 -3.25 16.34
N ASP A 88 4.90 -3.53 16.45
CA ASP A 88 4.38 -4.89 16.63
C ASP A 88 3.72 -5.48 15.37
N ILE A 89 3.55 -4.70 14.31
CA ILE A 89 3.00 -5.17 13.04
C ILE A 89 4.13 -5.55 12.10
N SER A 90 4.04 -6.72 11.53
CA SER A 90 4.94 -7.21 10.49
C SER A 90 4.15 -7.68 9.28
N TYR A 91 4.82 -7.82 8.14
CA TYR A 91 4.17 -8.29 6.93
C TYR A 91 5.08 -9.20 6.12
N ASN A 92 4.45 -10.10 5.36
CA ASN A 92 5.09 -10.95 4.37
C ASN A 92 4.54 -10.62 2.99
N ILE A 93 5.41 -10.64 1.99
CA ILE A 93 5.06 -10.45 0.60
C ILE A 93 5.10 -11.80 -0.10
N PHE A 94 4.02 -12.15 -0.75
CA PHE A 94 3.87 -13.34 -1.57
C PHE A 94 3.92 -12.93 -3.04
N TYR A 95 4.80 -13.51 -3.80
CA TYR A 95 5.06 -13.16 -5.20
C TYR A 95 4.37 -14.16 -6.13
N TYR A 96 3.79 -13.63 -7.19
CA TYR A 96 3.04 -14.40 -8.19
C TYR A 96 3.46 -13.95 -9.59
N ASP A 97 3.43 -14.86 -10.54
CA ASP A 97 3.70 -14.58 -11.95
C ASP A 97 2.51 -13.92 -12.66
N ALA A 98 2.61 -13.79 -13.99
CA ALA A 98 1.56 -13.20 -14.82
C ALA A 98 0.25 -13.99 -14.80
N ASP A 99 0.32 -15.29 -14.59
CA ASP A 99 -0.83 -16.20 -14.51
C ASP A 99 -1.36 -16.34 -13.08
N LYS A 100 -0.79 -15.55 -12.14
CA LYS A 100 -1.10 -15.59 -10.70
C LYS A 100 -0.74 -16.92 -10.04
N ALA A 101 0.23 -17.62 -10.61
CA ALA A 101 0.84 -18.77 -9.97
C ALA A 101 1.83 -18.31 -8.89
N PHE A 102 1.78 -18.96 -7.76
CA PHE A 102 2.65 -18.61 -6.63
C PHE A 102 4.11 -18.98 -6.93
N LEU A 103 5.01 -18.05 -6.70
CA LEU A 103 6.45 -18.22 -6.90
C LEU A 103 7.19 -18.46 -5.59
N LYS A 104 7.08 -17.52 -4.68
CA LYS A 104 7.68 -17.58 -3.34
C LYS A 104 7.10 -16.48 -2.44
N LYS A 105 7.49 -16.49 -1.19
CA LYS A 105 7.25 -15.38 -0.25
C LYS A 105 8.56 -14.85 0.30
N THR A 106 8.51 -13.70 0.97
CA THR A 106 9.63 -13.19 1.76
C THR A 106 10.05 -14.22 2.81
N THR A 107 11.36 -14.43 2.94
CA THR A 107 11.92 -15.43 3.87
C THR A 107 11.66 -15.02 5.33
N THR A 108 11.73 -13.72 5.61
CA THR A 108 11.51 -13.15 6.93
C THR A 108 10.41 -12.09 6.83
N ALA A 109 9.58 -12.00 7.87
CA ALA A 109 8.58 -10.95 7.98
C ALA A 109 9.27 -9.57 8.03
N LEU A 110 8.73 -8.63 7.27
CA LEU A 110 9.24 -7.27 7.17
C LEU A 110 8.58 -6.38 8.22
N LYS A 111 9.34 -5.45 8.76
CA LYS A 111 8.88 -4.42 9.72
C LYS A 111 9.28 -3.01 9.28
N VAL A 112 9.82 -2.89 8.09
CA VAL A 112 10.36 -1.66 7.54
C VAL A 112 9.74 -1.41 6.17
N ASP A 113 9.96 -0.24 5.64
CA ASP A 113 9.52 0.10 4.30
C ASP A 113 10.05 -0.89 3.26
N TYR A 114 9.26 -1.14 2.25
CA TYR A 114 9.60 -1.99 1.12
C TYR A 114 9.35 -1.26 -0.19
N GLU A 115 10.32 -1.35 -1.07
CA GLU A 115 10.19 -0.90 -2.45
C GLU A 115 10.57 -2.03 -3.41
N ALA A 116 9.64 -2.45 -4.24
CA ALA A 116 9.90 -3.53 -5.20
C ALA A 116 11.05 -3.21 -6.17
N ALA A 117 11.19 -1.94 -6.55
CA ALA A 117 12.28 -1.49 -7.42
C ALA A 117 13.68 -1.63 -6.80
N LYS A 118 13.77 -1.74 -5.48
CA LYS A 118 15.03 -1.90 -4.74
C LYS A 118 15.26 -3.32 -4.24
N ASP A 119 14.30 -4.22 -4.45
CA ASP A 119 14.40 -5.59 -3.98
C ASP A 119 15.19 -6.46 -4.95
N SER A 120 16.45 -6.70 -4.63
CA SER A 120 17.34 -7.58 -5.41
C SER A 120 16.92 -9.06 -5.37
N SER A 121 16.08 -9.44 -4.41
CA SER A 121 15.55 -10.80 -4.26
C SER A 121 14.21 -11.02 -4.98
N LEU A 122 13.68 -9.98 -5.59
CA LEU A 122 12.45 -10.04 -6.37
C LEU A 122 12.57 -11.08 -7.49
N PRO A 123 11.67 -12.07 -7.58
CA PRO A 123 11.69 -12.99 -8.71
C PRO A 123 11.50 -12.24 -10.03
N SER A 124 12.29 -12.55 -11.04
CA SER A 124 12.22 -11.92 -12.37
C SER A 124 10.84 -12.07 -13.01
N ASP A 125 10.16 -13.17 -12.72
CA ASP A 125 8.84 -13.49 -13.26
C ASP A 125 7.69 -12.92 -12.43
N ALA A 126 7.97 -12.31 -11.28
CA ALA A 126 6.95 -11.70 -10.44
C ALA A 126 6.25 -10.54 -11.15
N LYS A 127 4.94 -10.64 -11.26
CA LYS A 127 4.07 -9.59 -11.81
C LYS A 127 3.10 -9.05 -10.77
N TYR A 128 2.75 -9.89 -9.81
CA TYR A 128 1.81 -9.56 -8.75
C TYR A 128 2.36 -9.97 -7.39
N VAL A 129 1.83 -9.32 -6.38
CA VAL A 129 2.03 -9.70 -4.98
C VAL A 129 0.70 -9.75 -4.25
N ARG A 130 0.68 -10.49 -3.16
CA ARG A 130 -0.29 -10.34 -2.06
C ARG A 130 0.49 -10.14 -0.77
N ILE A 131 -0.03 -9.35 0.13
CA ILE A 131 0.65 -8.95 1.36
C ILE A 131 -0.19 -9.41 2.54
N VAL A 132 0.45 -10.07 3.50
CA VAL A 132 -0.17 -10.51 4.76
C VAL A 132 0.43 -9.71 5.89
N PHE A 133 -0.42 -9.07 6.67
CA PHE A 133 -0.06 -8.31 7.88
C PHE A 133 -0.41 -9.13 9.11
N GLU A 134 0.51 -9.20 10.05
CA GLU A 134 0.37 -9.94 11.30
C GLU A 134 0.90 -9.11 12.47
N HIS A 135 0.35 -9.35 13.65
CA HIS A 135 0.88 -8.79 14.89
C HIS A 135 1.91 -9.75 15.49
N ALA A 136 3.04 -9.23 15.94
CA ALA A 136 4.15 -10.04 16.49
C ALA A 136 3.76 -10.96 17.65
N ASN A 137 2.68 -10.64 18.35
CA ASN A 137 2.19 -11.39 19.51
C ASN A 137 0.85 -12.08 19.21
N ASP A 138 0.55 -12.38 17.98
CA ASP A 138 -0.71 -13.00 17.53
C ASP A 138 -1.98 -12.28 18.03
N LYS A 139 -1.86 -11.00 18.31
CA LYS A 139 -3.01 -10.17 18.66
C LYS A 139 -3.82 -9.86 17.42
N ASP A 140 -5.12 -9.68 17.62
CA ASP A 140 -5.99 -9.18 16.58
C ASP A 140 -5.53 -7.79 16.14
N ILE A 141 -5.30 -7.63 14.84
CA ILE A 141 -5.07 -6.33 14.23
C ILE A 141 -6.31 -5.92 13.47
N SER A 142 -6.63 -4.65 13.55
CA SER A 142 -7.73 -4.09 12.77
C SER A 142 -7.24 -3.53 11.45
N LEU A 143 -8.16 -3.37 10.50
CA LEU A 143 -7.85 -2.68 9.25
C LEU A 143 -7.39 -1.23 9.49
N ILE A 144 -7.86 -0.60 10.57
CA ILE A 144 -7.44 0.75 10.97
C ILE A 144 -5.96 0.74 11.35
N ASP A 145 -5.52 -0.27 12.11
CA ASP A 145 -4.11 -0.41 12.50
C ASP A 145 -3.22 -0.57 11.27
N ILE A 146 -3.61 -1.42 10.33
CA ILE A 146 -2.86 -1.60 9.08
C ILE A 146 -2.77 -0.28 8.32
N ARG A 147 -3.86 0.44 8.15
CA ARG A 147 -3.89 1.73 7.43
C ARG A 147 -3.11 2.82 8.13
N THR A 148 -3.04 2.77 9.44
CA THR A 148 -2.30 3.75 10.23
C THR A 148 -0.79 3.51 10.14
N TYR A 149 -0.39 2.25 10.14
CA TYR A 149 1.01 1.87 10.26
C TYR A 149 1.64 1.35 8.97
N ALA A 150 0.86 0.77 8.09
CA ALA A 150 1.36 0.25 6.82
C ALA A 150 0.46 0.67 5.66
N LYS A 151 1.04 1.33 4.69
CA LYS A 151 0.36 1.78 3.48
C LYS A 151 1.01 1.14 2.27
N THR A 152 0.19 0.64 1.38
CA THR A 152 0.65 0.06 0.11
C THR A 152 0.36 1.04 -1.02
N TYR A 153 1.39 1.37 -1.79
CA TYR A 153 1.32 2.30 -2.89
C TYR A 153 1.73 1.63 -4.20
N THR A 154 1.13 2.08 -5.28
CA THR A 154 1.63 1.83 -6.63
C THR A 154 2.10 3.15 -7.23
N VAL A 155 3.34 3.20 -7.65
CA VAL A 155 3.90 4.34 -8.34
C VAL A 155 3.72 4.13 -9.84
N THR A 156 3.07 5.07 -10.52
CA THR A 156 2.93 5.07 -11.97
C THR A 156 3.74 6.23 -12.53
N TYR A 157 4.60 5.92 -13.48
CA TYR A 157 5.37 6.93 -14.20
C TYR A 157 4.64 7.30 -15.48
N ASP A 158 4.45 8.58 -15.72
CA ASP A 158 4.01 9.05 -17.01
C ASP A 158 5.15 8.82 -18.02
N LYS A 159 4.83 8.18 -19.16
CA LYS A 159 5.78 7.96 -20.25
C LYS A 159 5.99 9.23 -21.03
#